data_60762b5cdde26f03c73ad0aecc928ec0
#
_entry.id   60762b5cdde26f03c73ad0aecc928ec0
#
_cell.length_a   1.000
_cell.length_b   1.000
_cell.length_c   1.000
_cell.angle_alpha   90.00
_cell.angle_beta   90.00
_cell.angle_gamma   90.00
#
_symmetry.space_group_name_H-M   'P 1'
#
loop_
_entity.id
_entity.type
_entity.pdbx_description
1 polymer ?
#
loop_
_entity_poly.entity_id
_entity_poly.type
_entity_poly.pdbx_seq_one_letter_code
_entity_poly.pdbx_strand_id
1 'polypeptide(L)'
;MDDFRRKMAFSHIRILIKRIDMKKTLKLLAITALTILITTGCGTQKPARQANYAGSRVRFKALIHYTEYAEEAHVQFAHQSIAFFRKLTVGDGFKVDVTTNLSDYTLEQLMEYNTIISVNAAPHSKAERELFEKYMENGGGWVGFHAAAYNDRNTRWPWFLEFIGGGVFKCNNWPPQPALVEIDNARHPVTRNLPKEFVIPPSEFYQWTPEPRSNKDIEVLVTLSQKNYPIGLKDIVYGDDWPLVWTNRNYRMIYLNMGHGDEEYIDASQQLLFINALRWIVSRDAEGNPFDK
;
A
#
# COMPACT_ATOMS: atom_id res chain seq x y z
N MET A 1 -30.30 33.41 -33.37
CA MET A 1 -31.13 32.68 -32.37
C MET A 1 -30.36 32.38 -31.09
N ASP A 2 -29.11 32.85 -30.95
CA ASP A 2 -28.27 32.59 -29.78
C ASP A 2 -28.15 33.73 -28.75
N ASP A 3 -28.68 34.91 -29.08
CA ASP A 3 -28.63 36.10 -28.18
C ASP A 3 -29.78 36.13 -27.17
N PHE A 4 -30.86 35.39 -27.43
CA PHE A 4 -32.02 35.31 -26.55
C PHE A 4 -31.86 34.34 -25.38
N ARG A 5 -30.98 33.36 -25.50
CA ARG A 5 -30.71 32.36 -24.44
C ARG A 5 -29.72 32.83 -23.39
N ARG A 6 -28.87 33.82 -23.73
CA ARG A 6 -27.88 34.40 -22.75
C ARG A 6 -28.53 35.40 -21.79
N LYS A 7 -29.61 36.05 -22.14
CA LYS A 7 -30.29 37.06 -21.26
C LYS A 7 -31.21 36.45 -20.21
N MET A 8 -31.64 35.20 -20.34
CA MET A 8 -32.51 34.55 -19.34
C MET A 8 -31.71 33.84 -18.20
N ALA A 9 -30.44 33.53 -18.38
CA ALA A 9 -29.60 32.90 -17.34
C ALA A 9 -29.14 33.85 -16.23
N PHE A 10 -29.14 35.16 -16.48
CA PHE A 10 -28.68 36.17 -15.49
C PHE A 10 -29.77 36.79 -14.62
N SER A 11 -31.03 36.49 -14.91
CA SER A 11 -32.18 37.09 -14.18
C SER A 11 -32.59 36.30 -12.93
N HIS A 12 -32.18 35.04 -12.77
CA HIS A 12 -32.61 34.18 -11.65
C HIS A 12 -31.64 34.10 -10.48
N ILE A 13 -30.45 34.71 -10.58
CA ILE A 13 -29.45 34.71 -9.47
C ILE A 13 -29.59 35.92 -8.55
N ARG A 14 -30.43 36.89 -8.88
CA ARG A 14 -30.59 38.16 -8.10
C ARG A 14 -31.67 38.16 -7.04
N ILE A 15 -32.44 37.11 -6.80
CA ILE A 15 -33.60 37.13 -5.89
C ILE A 15 -33.42 36.27 -4.62
N LEU A 16 -32.24 35.77 -4.32
CA LEU A 16 -32.04 34.97 -3.10
C LEU A 16 -31.03 35.54 -2.10
N ILE A 17 -30.76 36.85 -2.14
CA ILE A 17 -30.10 37.54 -1.03
C ILE A 17 -31.19 38.28 -0.22
N LYS A 18 -31.99 37.49 0.52
CA LYS A 18 -32.84 38.03 1.57
C LYS A 18 -31.96 38.53 2.73
N ARG A 19 -32.11 39.84 3.03
CA ARG A 19 -31.60 40.58 4.16
C ARG A 19 -31.46 39.66 5.41
N ILE A 20 -30.22 39.32 5.74
CA ILE A 20 -29.90 38.79 7.06
C ILE A 20 -29.97 39.98 8.01
N ASP A 21 -30.93 39.94 8.95
CA ASP A 21 -31.13 40.99 9.94
C ASP A 21 -29.94 40.99 10.91
N MET A 22 -29.00 41.92 10.68
CA MET A 22 -27.77 42.09 11.49
C MET A 22 -28.03 42.21 13.00
N LYS A 23 -29.23 42.66 13.41
CA LYS A 23 -29.59 42.79 14.82
C LYS A 23 -29.87 41.43 15.49
N LYS A 24 -30.29 40.42 14.75
CA LYS A 24 -30.46 39.05 15.29
C LYS A 24 -29.13 38.32 15.43
N THR A 25 -28.19 38.55 14.51
CA THR A 25 -26.85 37.93 14.56
C THR A 25 -26.02 38.50 15.72
N LEU A 26 -26.18 39.82 16.04
CA LEU A 26 -25.48 40.43 17.17
C LEU A 26 -26.03 39.96 18.54
N LYS A 27 -27.33 39.65 18.64
CA LYS A 27 -27.91 39.09 19.87
C LYS A 27 -27.51 37.61 20.12
N LEU A 28 -27.28 36.86 19.07
CA LEU A 28 -26.82 35.45 19.20
C LEU A 28 -25.35 35.38 19.63
N LEU A 29 -24.50 36.30 19.15
CA LEU A 29 -23.09 36.41 19.55
C LEU A 29 -22.91 36.93 20.99
N ALA A 30 -23.84 37.74 21.51
CA ALA A 30 -23.81 38.23 22.91
C ALA A 30 -24.23 37.13 23.93
N ILE A 31 -25.07 36.16 23.53
CA ILE A 31 -25.51 35.07 24.41
C ILE A 31 -24.45 33.97 24.50
N THR A 32 -23.65 33.74 23.44
CA THR A 32 -22.53 32.81 23.45
C THR A 32 -21.30 33.32 24.21
N ALA A 33 -21.15 34.63 24.37
CA ALA A 33 -20.04 35.23 25.14
C ALA A 33 -20.29 35.21 26.67
N LEU A 34 -21.54 35.06 27.14
CA LEU A 34 -21.88 35.10 28.57
C LEU A 34 -21.91 33.72 29.23
N THR A 35 -21.83 32.63 28.45
CA THR A 35 -21.78 31.26 28.96
C THR A 35 -20.38 30.70 29.15
N ILE A 36 -19.32 31.44 28.81
CA ILE A 36 -17.91 31.02 28.92
C ILE A 36 -17.23 31.51 30.22
N LEU A 37 -17.94 32.28 31.07
CA LEU A 37 -17.31 32.91 32.23
C LEU A 37 -17.61 32.27 33.60
N ILE A 38 -18.16 31.05 33.68
CA ILE A 38 -18.38 30.35 34.95
C ILE A 38 -17.94 28.90 34.86
N THR A 39 -16.64 28.64 34.65
CA THR A 39 -15.95 27.42 35.12
C THR A 39 -14.43 27.63 35.10
N THR A 40 -13.94 28.62 35.85
CA THR A 40 -12.54 28.59 36.31
C THR A 40 -12.46 27.78 37.59
N GLY A 41 -12.66 26.49 37.50
CA GLY A 41 -12.19 25.55 38.51
C GLY A 41 -10.67 25.45 38.38
N CYS A 42 -9.96 25.89 39.41
CA CYS A 42 -8.53 25.76 39.56
C CYS A 42 -8.16 24.28 39.70
N GLY A 43 -8.15 23.56 38.60
CA GLY A 43 -7.52 22.24 38.47
C GLY A 43 -6.16 22.46 37.86
N THR A 44 -5.08 22.26 38.64
CA THR A 44 -3.73 22.18 38.15
C THR A 44 -3.64 21.06 37.12
N GLN A 45 -3.89 21.37 35.84
CA GLN A 45 -3.53 20.48 34.75
C GLN A 45 -2.01 20.37 34.79
N LYS A 46 -1.55 19.17 35.22
CA LYS A 46 -0.15 18.80 34.97
C LYS A 46 0.09 18.98 33.45
N PRO A 47 1.15 19.68 33.06
CA PRO A 47 1.47 19.79 31.64
C PRO A 47 1.55 18.37 31.08
N ALA A 48 0.86 18.11 29.97
CA ALA A 48 1.00 16.87 29.25
C ALA A 48 2.52 16.64 29.08
N ARG A 49 3.01 15.54 29.62
CA ARG A 49 4.39 15.15 29.42
C ARG A 49 4.65 15.19 27.92
N GLN A 50 5.39 16.19 27.46
CA GLN A 50 6.04 16.09 26.17
C GLN A 50 6.84 14.78 26.24
N ALA A 51 6.38 13.79 25.50
CA ALA A 51 7.10 12.56 25.34
C ALA A 51 8.44 12.96 24.69
N ASN A 52 9.50 12.96 25.49
CA ASN A 52 10.86 13.12 25.00
C ASN A 52 11.14 11.90 24.12
N TYR A 53 10.95 12.05 22.81
CA TYR A 53 11.37 11.07 21.78
C TYR A 53 12.89 11.06 21.58
N ALA A 54 13.67 11.61 22.50
CA ALA A 54 15.10 11.46 22.53
C ALA A 54 15.42 10.05 23.01
N GLY A 55 15.57 9.09 22.02
CA GLY A 55 16.09 7.77 22.30
C GLY A 55 15.19 6.59 21.97
N SER A 56 14.20 6.69 21.06
CA SER A 56 13.57 5.48 20.54
C SER A 56 14.58 4.70 19.69
N ARG A 57 15.04 3.58 20.27
CA ARG A 57 15.95 2.66 19.57
C ARG A 57 15.25 2.23 18.27
N VAL A 58 15.90 2.49 17.13
CA VAL A 58 15.41 1.98 15.83
C VAL A 58 15.29 0.46 15.96
N ARG A 59 14.07 -0.06 15.84
CA ARG A 59 13.80 -1.50 15.97
C ARG A 59 13.89 -2.20 14.62
N PHE A 60 13.48 -1.51 13.56
CA PHE A 60 13.42 -2.07 12.22
C PHE A 60 13.96 -1.09 11.20
N LYS A 61 14.68 -1.63 10.20
CA LYS A 61 15.13 -0.90 9.02
C LYS A 61 14.49 -1.52 7.79
N ALA A 62 13.90 -0.72 6.92
CA ALA A 62 13.42 -1.13 5.62
C ALA A 62 14.14 -0.34 4.52
N LEU A 63 14.48 -1.01 3.42
CA LEU A 63 15.01 -0.38 2.22
C LEU A 63 13.94 -0.41 1.14
N ILE A 64 13.43 0.74 0.71
CA ILE A 64 12.52 0.82 -0.44
C ILE A 64 13.37 0.82 -1.71
N HIS A 65 13.14 -0.18 -2.55
CA HIS A 65 13.70 -0.28 -3.89
C HIS A 65 12.61 0.07 -4.92
N TYR A 66 12.86 1.08 -5.76
CA TYR A 66 11.91 1.54 -6.77
C TYR A 66 12.64 2.00 -8.04
N THR A 67 11.91 2.38 -9.07
CA THR A 67 12.47 2.94 -10.30
C THR A 67 11.71 4.19 -10.72
N GLU A 68 12.44 5.16 -11.30
CA GLU A 68 11.88 6.34 -11.99
C GLU A 68 11.68 6.05 -13.50
N TYR A 69 12.10 4.88 -13.97
CA TYR A 69 12.06 4.48 -15.38
C TYR A 69 10.98 3.44 -15.61
N ALA A 70 9.73 3.82 -15.33
CA ALA A 70 8.55 2.98 -15.54
C ALA A 70 7.40 3.82 -16.08
N GLU A 71 6.27 3.20 -16.34
CA GLU A 71 5.02 3.89 -16.63
C GLU A 71 4.68 4.87 -15.49
N GLU A 72 4.10 6.03 -15.84
CA GLU A 72 3.83 7.13 -14.91
C GLU A 72 3.03 6.66 -13.67
N ALA A 73 2.02 5.81 -13.88
CA ALA A 73 1.22 5.28 -12.77
C ALA A 73 2.06 4.43 -11.79
N HIS A 74 3.05 3.68 -12.28
CA HIS A 74 3.97 2.93 -11.43
C HIS A 74 4.90 3.85 -10.62
N VAL A 75 5.37 4.94 -11.22
CA VAL A 75 6.21 5.94 -10.55
C VAL A 75 5.40 6.70 -9.48
N GLN A 76 4.16 7.09 -9.80
CA GLN A 76 3.25 7.75 -8.85
C GLN A 76 3.00 6.86 -7.63
N PHE A 77 2.70 5.58 -7.84
CA PHE A 77 2.54 4.63 -6.74
C PHE A 77 3.82 4.50 -5.91
N ALA A 78 4.99 4.46 -6.55
CA ALA A 78 6.27 4.38 -5.83
C ALA A 78 6.51 5.59 -4.92
N HIS A 79 6.26 6.80 -5.42
CA HIS A 79 6.39 8.02 -4.62
C HIS A 79 5.39 8.05 -3.44
N GLN A 80 4.16 7.61 -3.65
CA GLN A 80 3.17 7.51 -2.58
C GLN A 80 3.54 6.44 -1.56
N SER A 81 4.07 5.31 -1.99
CA SER A 81 4.58 4.25 -1.12
C SER A 81 5.69 4.77 -0.22
N ILE A 82 6.66 5.51 -0.77
CA ILE A 82 7.73 6.13 0.00
C ILE A 82 7.15 7.08 1.07
N ALA A 83 6.19 7.92 0.68
CA ALA A 83 5.54 8.85 1.60
C ALA A 83 4.74 8.11 2.69
N PHE A 84 4.02 7.06 2.32
CA PHE A 84 3.23 6.24 3.24
C PHE A 84 4.11 5.51 4.26
N PHE A 85 5.11 4.76 3.80
CA PHE A 85 5.98 4.01 4.71
C PHE A 85 6.82 4.93 5.60
N ARG A 86 7.23 6.09 5.12
CA ARG A 86 7.91 7.11 5.96
C ARG A 86 7.01 7.65 7.08
N LYS A 87 5.69 7.75 6.90
CA LYS A 87 4.77 8.14 7.98
C LYS A 87 4.72 7.10 9.10
N LEU A 88 4.89 5.82 8.80
CA LEU A 88 4.92 4.76 9.81
C LEU A 88 6.18 4.82 10.68
N THR A 89 7.24 5.55 10.27
CA THR A 89 8.45 5.71 11.09
C THR A 89 8.19 6.50 12.35
N VAL A 90 7.15 7.34 12.35
CA VAL A 90 6.81 8.20 13.50
C VAL A 90 6.02 7.37 14.51
N GLY A 91 6.69 6.83 15.52
CA GLY A 91 6.07 6.10 16.64
C GLY A 91 6.38 4.60 16.72
N ASP A 92 6.69 3.95 15.62
CA ASP A 92 6.92 2.49 15.59
C ASP A 92 8.41 2.08 15.70
N GLY A 93 9.34 3.02 15.82
CA GLY A 93 10.79 2.73 15.84
C GLY A 93 11.32 2.23 14.50
N PHE A 94 10.71 2.68 13.40
CA PHE A 94 11.01 2.28 12.04
C PHE A 94 11.98 3.24 11.38
N LYS A 95 12.93 2.74 10.57
CA LYS A 95 13.75 3.55 9.66
C LYS A 95 13.52 3.09 8.23
N VAL A 96 13.29 4.02 7.32
CA VAL A 96 13.11 3.77 5.90
C VAL A 96 14.18 4.52 5.12
N ASP A 97 15.04 3.77 4.44
CA ASP A 97 15.95 4.27 3.42
C ASP A 97 15.39 3.96 2.03
N VAL A 98 15.87 4.61 0.98
CA VAL A 98 15.32 4.51 -0.38
C VAL A 98 16.46 4.37 -1.36
N THR A 99 16.33 3.49 -2.35
CA THR A 99 17.29 3.31 -3.45
C THR A 99 16.58 3.01 -4.77
N THR A 100 17.24 3.37 -5.86
CA THR A 100 16.85 2.96 -7.22
C THR A 100 17.77 1.89 -7.79
N ASN A 101 18.81 1.48 -7.04
CA ASN A 101 19.79 0.51 -7.50
C ASN A 101 20.33 -0.31 -6.32
N LEU A 102 20.03 -1.60 -6.29
CA LEU A 102 20.49 -2.49 -5.23
C LEU A 102 22.00 -2.77 -5.32
N SER A 103 22.61 -2.64 -6.50
CA SER A 103 24.05 -2.88 -6.65
C SER A 103 24.94 -1.79 -6.02
N ASP A 104 24.34 -0.72 -5.49
CA ASP A 104 25.05 0.28 -4.67
C ASP A 104 25.37 -0.23 -3.25
N TYR A 105 24.87 -1.41 -2.91
CA TYR A 105 25.04 -2.03 -1.59
C TYR A 105 25.87 -3.31 -1.68
N THR A 106 26.57 -3.63 -0.60
CA THR A 106 27.12 -4.98 -0.38
C THR A 106 26.06 -5.87 0.28
N LEU A 107 26.30 -7.18 0.30
CA LEU A 107 25.41 -8.11 1.00
C LEU A 107 25.30 -7.75 2.49
N GLU A 108 26.44 -7.44 3.13
CA GLU A 108 26.49 -7.08 4.55
C GLU A 108 25.63 -5.84 4.83
N GLN A 109 25.68 -4.84 3.95
CA GLN A 109 24.86 -3.63 4.07
C GLN A 109 23.37 -3.93 3.87
N LEU A 110 23.00 -4.80 2.91
CA LEU A 110 21.61 -5.22 2.72
C LEU A 110 21.11 -6.01 3.94
N MET A 111 21.93 -6.86 4.53
CA MET A 111 21.55 -7.63 5.73
C MET A 111 21.35 -6.78 6.98
N GLU A 112 21.72 -5.48 6.97
CA GLU A 112 21.30 -4.55 8.01
C GLU A 112 19.81 -4.17 7.95
N TYR A 113 19.16 -4.40 6.82
CA TYR A 113 17.73 -4.15 6.65
C TYR A 113 16.91 -5.41 6.96
N ASN A 114 15.87 -5.23 7.76
CA ASN A 114 14.92 -6.30 8.06
C ASN A 114 14.09 -6.70 6.83
N THR A 115 13.92 -5.78 5.89
CA THR A 115 13.19 -6.04 4.64
C THR A 115 13.61 -5.08 3.52
N ILE A 116 13.59 -5.60 2.29
CA ILE A 116 13.54 -4.79 1.07
C ILE A 116 12.07 -4.69 0.67
N ILE A 117 11.59 -3.47 0.46
CA ILE A 117 10.24 -3.19 -0.08
C ILE A 117 10.43 -2.82 -1.55
N SER A 118 10.14 -3.74 -2.45
CA SER A 118 10.22 -3.49 -3.89
C SER A 118 8.91 -2.91 -4.41
N VAL A 119 8.95 -1.68 -4.90
CA VAL A 119 7.78 -0.94 -5.36
C VAL A 119 7.90 -0.74 -6.87
N ASN A 120 7.16 -1.54 -7.63
CA ASN A 120 7.19 -1.53 -9.10
C ASN A 120 8.61 -1.66 -9.69
N ALA A 121 9.55 -2.23 -8.94
CA ALA A 121 10.92 -2.47 -9.37
C ALA A 121 11.37 -3.87 -8.97
N ALA A 122 11.88 -4.63 -9.93
CA ALA A 122 12.58 -5.89 -9.70
C ALA A 122 14.08 -5.71 -9.99
N PRO A 123 14.97 -6.46 -9.33
CA PRO A 123 16.38 -6.52 -9.72
C PRO A 123 16.51 -6.90 -11.20
N HIS A 124 17.14 -6.08 -12.03
CA HIS A 124 17.18 -6.29 -13.47
C HIS A 124 18.57 -6.60 -14.00
N SER A 125 19.62 -6.01 -13.44
CA SER A 125 21.00 -6.35 -13.81
C SER A 125 21.42 -7.69 -13.21
N LYS A 126 22.40 -8.34 -13.81
CA LYS A 126 22.94 -9.60 -13.26
C LYS A 126 23.45 -9.41 -11.82
N ALA A 127 24.15 -8.30 -11.57
CA ALA A 127 24.69 -8.02 -10.24
C ALA A 127 23.58 -7.85 -9.18
N GLU A 128 22.51 -7.11 -9.52
CA GLU A 128 21.38 -6.95 -8.60
C GLU A 128 20.65 -8.26 -8.33
N ARG A 129 20.46 -9.10 -9.36
CA ARG A 129 19.81 -10.41 -9.20
C ARG A 129 20.61 -11.31 -8.27
N GLU A 130 21.92 -11.47 -8.51
CA GLU A 130 22.81 -12.28 -7.68
C GLU A 130 22.87 -11.76 -6.23
N LEU A 131 22.85 -10.45 -6.04
CA LEU A 131 22.84 -9.84 -4.71
C LEU A 131 21.50 -10.07 -3.99
N PHE A 132 20.40 -9.91 -4.69
CA PHE A 132 19.05 -10.15 -4.15
C PHE A 132 18.83 -11.63 -3.79
N GLU A 133 19.26 -12.56 -4.65
CA GLU A 133 19.24 -13.99 -4.36
C GLU A 133 19.97 -14.28 -3.04
N LYS A 134 21.22 -13.82 -2.93
CA LYS A 134 22.03 -14.01 -1.71
C LYS A 134 21.35 -13.37 -0.48
N TYR A 135 20.76 -12.20 -0.62
CA TYR A 135 20.05 -11.54 0.47
C TYR A 135 18.87 -12.40 0.95
N MET A 136 18.06 -12.92 0.04
CA MET A 136 16.92 -13.76 0.38
C MET A 136 17.34 -15.12 0.94
N GLU A 137 18.37 -15.77 0.39
CA GLU A 137 18.92 -17.03 0.85
C GLU A 137 19.58 -16.94 2.25
N ASN A 138 20.05 -15.74 2.62
CA ASN A 138 20.55 -15.46 3.96
C ASN A 138 19.45 -14.99 4.93
N GLY A 139 18.18 -15.22 4.62
CA GLY A 139 17.04 -14.93 5.49
C GLY A 139 16.57 -13.48 5.44
N GLY A 140 16.93 -12.74 4.43
CA GLY A 140 16.40 -11.39 4.16
C GLY A 140 14.88 -11.39 4.02
N GLY A 141 14.23 -10.26 4.34
CA GLY A 141 12.79 -10.09 4.18
C GLY A 141 12.45 -9.34 2.90
N TRP A 142 11.33 -9.69 2.25
CA TRP A 142 10.88 -8.98 1.06
C TRP A 142 9.38 -8.71 1.07
N VAL A 143 9.02 -7.47 0.71
CA VAL A 143 7.64 -7.06 0.40
C VAL A 143 7.65 -6.52 -1.02
N GLY A 144 6.96 -7.20 -1.93
CA GLY A 144 6.91 -6.81 -3.34
C GLY A 144 5.54 -6.31 -3.74
N PHE A 145 5.50 -5.21 -4.47
CA PHE A 145 4.28 -4.61 -4.99
C PHE A 145 4.23 -4.67 -6.51
N HIS A 146 3.12 -5.18 -7.03
CA HIS A 146 2.71 -5.11 -8.43
C HIS A 146 3.84 -5.50 -9.40
N ALA A 147 4.37 -4.56 -10.20
CA ALA A 147 5.42 -4.84 -11.19
C ALA A 147 6.75 -5.32 -10.57
N ALA A 148 6.91 -5.28 -9.24
CA ALA A 148 8.07 -5.86 -8.58
C ALA A 148 8.19 -7.39 -8.78
N ALA A 149 7.08 -8.08 -9.04
CA ALA A 149 7.08 -9.50 -9.37
C ALA A 149 6.97 -9.78 -10.87
N TYR A 150 6.86 -8.74 -11.71
CA TYR A 150 6.70 -8.95 -13.14
C TYR A 150 7.84 -9.79 -13.71
N ASN A 151 7.45 -10.85 -14.37
CA ASN A 151 8.35 -11.70 -15.14
C ASN A 151 7.59 -12.28 -16.34
N ASP A 152 8.32 -12.52 -17.40
CA ASP A 152 7.82 -13.13 -18.61
C ASP A 152 8.82 -14.20 -19.11
N ARG A 153 8.52 -14.78 -20.27
CA ARG A 153 9.39 -15.83 -20.88
C ARG A 153 10.81 -15.32 -21.21
N ASN A 154 11.01 -13.99 -21.31
CA ASN A 154 12.27 -13.35 -21.64
C ASN A 154 13.09 -12.98 -20.40
N THR A 155 12.47 -12.97 -19.24
CA THR A 155 13.12 -12.56 -17.97
C THR A 155 14.29 -13.48 -17.62
N ARG A 156 14.22 -14.77 -17.96
CA ARG A 156 15.32 -15.76 -17.80
C ARG A 156 15.97 -15.72 -16.42
N TRP A 157 15.14 -15.72 -15.40
CA TRP A 157 15.58 -15.74 -14.01
C TRP A 157 14.86 -16.85 -13.23
N PRO A 158 15.30 -18.12 -13.39
CA PRO A 158 14.60 -19.29 -12.83
C PRO A 158 14.42 -19.22 -11.31
N TRP A 159 15.45 -18.78 -10.59
CA TRP A 159 15.38 -18.61 -9.15
C TRP A 159 14.21 -17.69 -8.74
N PHE A 160 14.08 -16.54 -9.40
CA PHE A 160 13.00 -15.59 -9.12
C PHE A 160 11.61 -16.17 -9.40
N LEU A 161 11.51 -16.98 -10.45
CA LEU A 161 10.28 -17.67 -10.78
C LEU A 161 9.84 -18.60 -9.63
N GLU A 162 10.76 -19.38 -9.08
CA GLU A 162 10.48 -20.22 -7.90
C GLU A 162 10.17 -19.37 -6.67
N PHE A 163 10.92 -18.31 -6.46
CA PHE A 163 10.75 -17.36 -5.35
C PHE A 163 9.35 -16.77 -5.30
N ILE A 164 8.78 -16.32 -6.43
CA ILE A 164 7.43 -15.71 -6.48
C ILE A 164 6.30 -16.74 -6.62
N GLY A 165 6.58 -18.03 -6.81
CA GLY A 165 5.57 -19.11 -6.83
C GLY A 165 5.41 -19.86 -8.12
N GLY A 166 6.24 -19.63 -9.13
CA GLY A 166 6.32 -20.44 -10.36
C GLY A 166 5.55 -19.92 -11.57
N GLY A 167 4.73 -18.87 -11.40
CA GLY A 167 3.94 -18.32 -12.48
C GLY A 167 4.66 -17.22 -13.28
N VAL A 168 4.46 -17.19 -14.60
CA VAL A 168 4.81 -16.05 -15.44
C VAL A 168 3.58 -15.18 -15.71
N PHE A 169 3.80 -13.88 -15.96
CA PHE A 169 2.72 -12.96 -16.31
C PHE A 169 1.93 -13.48 -17.51
N LYS A 170 0.61 -13.49 -17.39
CA LYS A 170 -0.34 -13.94 -18.42
C LYS A 170 -1.08 -12.75 -19.05
N CYS A 171 -1.73 -11.95 -18.24
CA CYS A 171 -2.52 -10.78 -18.64
C CYS A 171 -2.89 -9.94 -17.42
N ASN A 172 -3.52 -8.80 -17.65
CA ASN A 172 -4.14 -7.92 -16.66
C ASN A 172 -5.45 -7.34 -17.22
N ASN A 173 -6.26 -6.76 -16.36
CA ASN A 173 -7.40 -5.94 -16.76
C ASN A 173 -6.93 -4.54 -17.22
N TRP A 174 -7.62 -3.94 -18.16
CA TRP A 174 -7.42 -2.56 -18.58
C TRP A 174 -8.72 -1.87 -18.97
N PRO A 175 -8.97 -0.61 -18.62
CA PRO A 175 -8.15 0.23 -17.72
C PRO A 175 -8.20 -0.26 -16.25
N PRO A 176 -7.38 0.34 -15.35
CA PRO A 176 -7.48 0.10 -13.91
C PRO A 176 -8.90 0.29 -13.41
N GLN A 177 -9.38 -0.60 -12.55
CA GLN A 177 -10.73 -0.56 -11.98
C GLN A 177 -10.70 -0.92 -10.50
N PRO A 178 -11.62 -0.36 -9.68
CA PRO A 178 -11.82 -0.86 -8.33
C PRO A 178 -12.32 -2.29 -8.37
N ALA A 179 -11.94 -3.09 -7.39
CA ALA A 179 -12.35 -4.49 -7.37
C ALA A 179 -12.65 -4.97 -5.95
N LEU A 180 -13.65 -5.86 -5.84
CA LEU A 180 -13.94 -6.60 -4.63
C LEU A 180 -12.88 -7.70 -4.47
N VAL A 181 -12.28 -7.79 -3.29
CA VAL A 181 -11.35 -8.87 -2.92
C VAL A 181 -11.90 -9.69 -1.77
N GLU A 182 -11.50 -10.95 -1.71
CA GLU A 182 -11.89 -11.90 -0.67
C GLU A 182 -10.67 -12.39 0.09
N ILE A 183 -10.81 -12.55 1.40
CA ILE A 183 -9.75 -13.06 2.27
C ILE A 183 -9.78 -14.60 2.26
N ASP A 184 -8.70 -15.20 1.77
CA ASP A 184 -8.53 -16.65 1.75
C ASP A 184 -8.20 -17.22 3.14
N ASN A 185 -7.28 -16.59 3.86
CA ASN A 185 -6.89 -16.99 5.20
C ASN A 185 -7.03 -15.85 6.22
N ALA A 186 -8.17 -15.78 6.89
CA ALA A 186 -8.46 -14.77 7.91
C ALA A 186 -7.65 -14.94 9.22
N ARG A 187 -6.94 -16.07 9.40
CA ARG A 187 -6.10 -16.33 10.58
C ARG A 187 -4.65 -15.87 10.41
N HIS A 188 -4.24 -15.58 9.19
CA HIS A 188 -2.89 -15.12 8.93
C HIS A 188 -2.69 -13.69 9.48
N PRO A 189 -1.53 -13.36 10.08
CA PRO A 189 -1.28 -12.00 10.63
C PRO A 189 -1.47 -10.86 9.63
N VAL A 190 -1.17 -11.08 8.36
CA VAL A 190 -1.32 -10.10 7.28
C VAL A 190 -2.78 -9.70 7.04
N THR A 191 -3.71 -10.63 7.22
CA THR A 191 -5.14 -10.39 7.01
C THR A 191 -5.90 -10.07 8.31
N ARG A 192 -5.18 -9.94 9.43
CA ARG A 192 -5.78 -9.65 10.73
C ARG A 192 -6.53 -8.32 10.71
N ASN A 193 -7.75 -8.35 11.29
CA ASN A 193 -8.65 -7.21 11.41
C ASN A 193 -9.16 -6.65 10.06
N LEU A 194 -8.98 -7.37 8.96
CA LEU A 194 -9.61 -7.04 7.70
C LEU A 194 -11.03 -7.62 7.63
N PRO A 195 -11.96 -6.97 6.92
CA PRO A 195 -13.24 -7.57 6.55
C PRO A 195 -13.01 -8.84 5.72
N LYS A 196 -13.99 -9.76 5.70
CA LYS A 196 -13.90 -10.97 4.86
C LYS A 196 -13.79 -10.64 3.36
N GLU A 197 -14.42 -9.56 2.96
CA GLU A 197 -14.37 -8.99 1.62
C GLU A 197 -14.37 -7.45 1.73
N PHE A 198 -13.68 -6.78 0.83
CA PHE A 198 -13.68 -5.31 0.74
C PHE A 198 -13.31 -4.87 -0.68
N VAL A 199 -13.68 -3.64 -1.03
CA VAL A 199 -13.35 -3.06 -2.33
C VAL A 199 -12.02 -2.34 -2.21
N ILE A 200 -11.08 -2.69 -3.09
CA ILE A 200 -9.78 -2.01 -3.22
C ILE A 200 -9.87 -0.92 -4.29
N PRO A 201 -9.03 0.13 -4.22
CA PRO A 201 -8.93 1.18 -5.21
C PRO A 201 -8.68 0.67 -6.63
N PRO A 202 -8.88 1.52 -7.65
CA PRO A 202 -8.57 1.17 -9.02
C PRO A 202 -7.13 0.74 -9.20
N SER A 203 -6.90 -0.46 -9.74
CA SER A 203 -5.58 -1.01 -10.04
C SER A 203 -5.63 -1.92 -11.26
N GLU A 204 -4.46 -2.22 -11.82
CA GLU A 204 -4.26 -3.36 -12.70
C GLU A 204 -3.97 -4.60 -11.85
N PHE A 205 -4.62 -5.72 -12.20
CA PHE A 205 -4.38 -6.98 -11.52
C PHE A 205 -3.70 -7.95 -12.46
N TYR A 206 -2.47 -8.33 -12.17
CA TYR A 206 -1.72 -9.29 -12.96
C TYR A 206 -2.22 -10.72 -12.68
N GLN A 207 -2.50 -11.45 -13.75
CA GLN A 207 -2.75 -12.88 -13.71
C GLN A 207 -1.47 -13.64 -14.08
N TRP A 208 -1.26 -14.75 -13.42
CA TRP A 208 -0.08 -15.59 -13.58
C TRP A 208 -0.44 -16.96 -14.16
N THR A 209 0.50 -17.58 -14.88
CA THR A 209 0.31 -18.96 -15.36
C THR A 209 1.59 -19.80 -15.17
N PRO A 210 1.53 -20.94 -14.46
CA PRO A 210 0.39 -21.41 -13.68
C PRO A 210 0.02 -20.43 -12.55
N GLU A 211 -1.19 -20.54 -12.02
CA GLU A 211 -1.65 -19.74 -10.87
C GLU A 211 -0.79 -20.06 -9.64
N PRO A 212 -0.42 -19.04 -8.84
CA PRO A 212 0.37 -19.25 -7.62
C PRO A 212 -0.22 -20.30 -6.68
N ARG A 213 -1.54 -20.38 -6.57
CA ARG A 213 -2.25 -21.35 -5.72
C ARG A 213 -1.96 -22.82 -6.11
N SER A 214 -1.58 -23.09 -7.34
CA SER A 214 -1.21 -24.46 -7.77
C SER A 214 0.11 -24.96 -7.19
N ASN A 215 0.94 -24.05 -6.66
CA ASN A 215 2.20 -24.36 -6.00
C ASN A 215 1.96 -24.63 -4.50
N LYS A 216 2.31 -25.83 -4.04
CA LYS A 216 2.15 -26.26 -2.63
C LYS A 216 2.91 -25.40 -1.61
N ASP A 217 3.96 -24.71 -2.03
CA ASP A 217 4.79 -23.86 -1.17
C ASP A 217 4.24 -22.43 -1.07
N ILE A 218 3.20 -22.10 -1.85
CA ILE A 218 2.51 -20.82 -1.81
C ILE A 218 1.29 -20.87 -0.90
N GLU A 219 1.16 -19.86 -0.05
CA GLU A 219 -0.05 -19.59 0.71
C GLU A 219 -0.70 -18.32 0.21
N VAL A 220 -1.85 -18.46 -0.44
CA VAL A 220 -2.66 -17.33 -0.91
C VAL A 220 -3.44 -16.75 0.26
N LEU A 221 -3.42 -15.44 0.41
CA LEU A 221 -4.03 -14.71 1.50
C LEU A 221 -5.23 -13.87 1.07
N VAL A 222 -5.20 -13.35 -0.17
CA VAL A 222 -6.25 -12.51 -0.75
C VAL A 222 -6.40 -12.84 -2.23
N THR A 223 -7.64 -12.99 -2.67
CA THR A 223 -8.00 -13.30 -4.07
C THR A 223 -8.99 -12.28 -4.61
N LEU A 224 -8.93 -12.02 -5.91
CA LEU A 224 -9.94 -11.23 -6.63
C LEU A 224 -11.28 -11.99 -6.62
N SER A 225 -12.34 -11.34 -6.12
CA SER A 225 -13.64 -12.00 -6.00
C SER A 225 -14.23 -12.33 -7.37
N GLN A 226 -14.86 -13.52 -7.50
CA GLN A 226 -15.60 -13.92 -8.69
C GLN A 226 -16.75 -12.98 -9.03
N LYS A 227 -17.22 -12.18 -8.07
CA LYS A 227 -18.29 -11.18 -8.25
C LYS A 227 -17.88 -10.01 -9.16
N ASN A 228 -16.56 -9.80 -9.40
CA ASN A 228 -16.06 -8.73 -10.27
C ASN A 228 -16.21 -9.03 -11.76
N TYR A 229 -16.32 -10.30 -12.16
CA TYR A 229 -16.17 -10.69 -13.56
C TYR A 229 -17.42 -10.44 -14.40
N PRO A 230 -17.21 -9.97 -15.65
CA PRO A 230 -15.93 -9.61 -16.26
C PRO A 230 -15.39 -8.30 -15.69
N ILE A 231 -14.06 -8.15 -15.57
CA ILE A 231 -13.40 -6.91 -15.17
C ILE A 231 -12.47 -6.41 -16.28
N GLY A 232 -12.38 -5.09 -16.45
CA GLY A 232 -11.70 -4.44 -17.57
C GLY A 232 -12.73 -3.97 -18.63
N LEU A 233 -12.33 -3.02 -19.47
CA LEU A 233 -13.14 -2.47 -20.56
C LEU A 233 -12.51 -2.68 -21.93
N LYS A 234 -11.18 -2.63 -22.01
CA LYS A 234 -10.40 -2.85 -23.22
C LYS A 234 -9.75 -4.23 -23.18
N ASP A 235 -8.98 -4.48 -22.13
CA ASP A 235 -8.47 -5.81 -21.86
C ASP A 235 -9.34 -6.41 -20.76
N ILE A 236 -10.28 -7.26 -21.18
CA ILE A 236 -11.33 -7.83 -20.32
C ILE A 236 -10.85 -9.19 -19.86
N VAL A 237 -10.89 -9.39 -18.55
CA VAL A 237 -10.59 -10.68 -17.94
C VAL A 237 -11.85 -11.32 -17.36
N TYR A 238 -11.89 -12.62 -17.42
CA TYR A 238 -13.02 -13.46 -17.01
C TYR A 238 -12.62 -14.34 -15.83
N GLY A 239 -13.62 -14.87 -15.13
CA GLY A 239 -13.50 -15.55 -13.88
C GLY A 239 -12.64 -16.81 -13.90
N ASP A 240 -11.41 -16.65 -13.45
CA ASP A 240 -10.46 -17.68 -13.07
C ASP A 240 -10.08 -17.52 -11.60
N ASP A 241 -9.27 -18.40 -11.04
CA ASP A 241 -8.60 -18.14 -9.77
C ASP A 241 -7.55 -17.04 -9.95
N TRP A 242 -7.66 -15.98 -9.15
CA TRP A 242 -6.82 -14.80 -9.32
C TRP A 242 -6.23 -14.29 -8.01
N PRO A 243 -5.20 -14.98 -7.49
CA PRO A 243 -4.50 -14.57 -6.29
C PRO A 243 -3.90 -13.18 -6.43
N LEU A 244 -4.14 -12.33 -5.44
CA LEU A 244 -3.61 -10.96 -5.37
C LEU A 244 -2.53 -10.81 -4.30
N VAL A 245 -2.64 -11.55 -3.20
CA VAL A 245 -1.65 -11.49 -2.11
C VAL A 245 -1.29 -12.89 -1.70
N TRP A 246 0.01 -13.18 -1.67
CA TRP A 246 0.51 -14.47 -1.23
C TRP A 246 1.91 -14.42 -0.62
N THR A 247 2.27 -15.45 0.10
CA THR A 247 3.61 -15.71 0.64
C THR A 247 4.12 -17.05 0.15
N ASN A 248 5.45 -17.20 0.05
CA ASN A 248 6.14 -18.45 -0.22
C ASN A 248 6.74 -18.98 1.10
N ARG A 249 6.42 -20.22 1.48
CA ARG A 249 6.88 -20.81 2.75
C ARG A 249 8.39 -21.04 2.84
N ASN A 250 9.07 -21.04 1.70
CA ASN A 250 10.53 -21.22 1.62
C ASN A 250 11.31 -19.91 1.82
N TYR A 251 10.63 -18.74 1.84
CA TYR A 251 11.27 -17.43 1.94
C TYR A 251 10.48 -16.47 2.86
N ARG A 252 11.17 -15.52 3.46
CA ARG A 252 10.53 -14.40 4.17
C ARG A 252 10.03 -13.37 3.16
N MET A 253 8.98 -13.69 2.44
CA MET A 253 8.47 -12.82 1.39
C MET A 253 6.95 -12.68 1.46
N ILE A 254 6.45 -11.57 0.97
CA ILE A 254 5.05 -11.38 0.64
C ILE A 254 4.96 -10.54 -0.64
N TYR A 255 4.09 -10.95 -1.54
CA TYR A 255 3.76 -10.22 -2.73
C TYR A 255 2.32 -9.69 -2.64
N LEU A 256 2.16 -8.43 -3.09
CA LEU A 256 0.89 -7.72 -3.19
C LEU A 256 0.73 -7.24 -4.64
N ASN A 257 -0.30 -7.70 -5.33
CA ASN A 257 -0.54 -7.40 -6.74
C ASN A 257 -1.05 -5.97 -6.99
N MET A 258 -1.46 -5.27 -5.96
CA MET A 258 -1.88 -3.87 -6.01
C MET A 258 -0.66 -2.96 -6.21
N GLY A 259 -0.84 -1.83 -6.95
CA GLY A 259 0.28 -0.89 -7.13
C GLY A 259 0.30 -0.13 -8.43
N HIS A 260 -0.86 0.09 -9.06
CA HIS A 260 -0.97 0.83 -10.30
C HIS A 260 -1.82 2.09 -10.14
N GLY A 261 -1.18 3.23 -9.90
CA GLY A 261 -1.83 4.53 -9.81
C GLY A 261 -1.59 5.25 -8.49
N ASP A 262 -2.23 6.39 -8.36
CA ASP A 262 -2.08 7.30 -7.22
C ASP A 262 -3.19 7.16 -6.16
N GLU A 263 -4.18 6.32 -6.38
CA GLU A 263 -5.30 6.10 -5.45
C GLU A 263 -5.11 4.90 -4.52
N GLU A 264 -4.02 4.15 -4.64
CA GLU A 264 -3.80 2.89 -3.90
C GLU A 264 -3.78 3.04 -2.37
N TYR A 265 -3.58 4.24 -1.86
CA TYR A 265 -3.51 4.51 -0.41
C TYR A 265 -4.75 5.23 0.14
N ILE A 266 -5.88 5.27 -0.59
CA ILE A 266 -7.10 5.94 -0.12
C ILE A 266 -8.01 5.03 0.73
N ASP A 267 -7.97 3.71 0.53
CA ASP A 267 -8.80 2.76 1.26
C ASP A 267 -8.13 2.30 2.57
N ALA A 268 -8.88 2.31 3.67
CA ALA A 268 -8.36 1.98 4.99
C ALA A 268 -8.04 0.49 5.15
N SER A 269 -8.80 -0.40 4.52
CA SER A 269 -8.56 -1.85 4.58
C SER A 269 -7.32 -2.22 3.78
N GLN A 270 -7.12 -1.60 2.62
CA GLN A 270 -5.90 -1.78 1.83
C GLN A 270 -4.67 -1.23 2.56
N GLN A 271 -4.76 -0.03 3.16
CA GLN A 271 -3.67 0.48 4.00
C GLN A 271 -3.34 -0.47 5.15
N LEU A 272 -4.36 -1.03 5.81
CA LEU A 272 -4.17 -1.98 6.91
C LEU A 272 -3.49 -3.28 6.40
N LEU A 273 -3.88 -3.77 5.22
CA LEU A 273 -3.23 -4.91 4.57
C LEU A 273 -1.74 -4.65 4.34
N PHE A 274 -1.36 -3.49 3.80
CA PHE A 274 0.03 -3.11 3.55
C PHE A 274 0.84 -2.99 4.85
N ILE A 275 0.26 -2.36 5.88
CA ILE A 275 0.86 -2.25 7.22
C ILE A 275 1.06 -3.64 7.84
N ASN A 276 0.07 -4.49 7.77
CA ASN A 276 0.14 -5.84 8.32
C ASN A 276 1.19 -6.69 7.58
N ALA A 277 1.29 -6.58 6.24
CA ALA A 277 2.29 -7.24 5.43
C ALA A 277 3.72 -6.85 5.89
N LEU A 278 3.96 -5.55 6.01
CA LEU A 278 5.24 -5.04 6.49
C LEU A 278 5.56 -5.52 7.91
N ARG A 279 4.61 -5.38 8.84
CA ARG A 279 4.79 -5.81 10.25
C ARG A 279 5.06 -7.31 10.36
N TRP A 280 4.41 -8.12 9.54
CA TRP A 280 4.62 -9.55 9.54
C TRP A 280 6.03 -9.92 9.09
N ILE A 281 6.53 -9.30 8.01
CA ILE A 281 7.90 -9.54 7.51
C ILE A 281 8.94 -9.11 8.56
N VAL A 282 8.83 -7.90 9.12
CA VAL A 282 9.85 -7.37 10.05
C VAL A 282 9.78 -7.98 11.46
N SER A 283 8.68 -8.66 11.82
CA SER A 283 8.52 -9.33 13.11
C SER A 283 9.10 -10.74 13.15
N ARG A 284 9.77 -11.18 12.10
CA ARG A 284 10.35 -12.52 11.99
C ARG A 284 11.87 -12.45 11.91
N ASP A 285 12.53 -13.45 12.49
CA ASP A 285 13.96 -13.67 12.30
C ASP A 285 14.28 -14.21 10.90
N ALA A 286 15.55 -14.50 10.65
CA ALA A 286 16.03 -15.06 9.38
C ALA A 286 15.42 -16.44 9.07
N GLU A 287 15.08 -17.20 10.09
CA GLU A 287 14.45 -18.51 9.99
C GLU A 287 12.91 -18.42 9.86
N GLY A 288 12.36 -17.20 9.85
CA GLY A 288 10.93 -16.97 9.73
C GLY A 288 10.15 -17.15 11.02
N ASN A 289 10.82 -17.32 12.17
CA ASN A 289 10.17 -17.38 13.46
C ASN A 289 9.77 -15.97 13.94
N PRO A 290 8.65 -15.83 14.68
CA PRO A 290 8.32 -14.54 15.29
C PRO A 290 9.43 -14.10 16.24
N PHE A 291 9.84 -12.81 16.19
CA PHE A 291 10.64 -12.25 17.25
C PHE A 291 9.86 -12.35 18.57
N ASP A 292 10.47 -12.82 19.61
CA ASP A 292 9.88 -12.84 20.95
C ASP A 292 9.49 -11.42 21.35
N LYS A 293 8.27 -11.32 21.96
CA LYS A 293 7.63 -10.04 22.34
C LYS A 293 8.33 -9.36 23.50
#